data_290e88158a5e320d2a74e62fcfd62af6
#
_entry.id   290e88158a5e320d2a74e62fcfd62af6
#
_cell.length_a   1.000
_cell.length_b   1.000
_cell.length_c   1.000
_cell.angle_alpha   90.00
_cell.angle_beta   90.00
_cell.angle_gamma   90.00
#
_symmetry.space_group_name_H-M   'P 1'
#
loop_
_entity.id
_entity.type
_entity.pdbx_description
1 polymer ?
#
loop_
_entity_poly.entity_id
_entity_poly.type
_entity_poly.pdbx_seq_one_letter_code
_entity_poly.pdbx_strand_id
1 'polypeptide(L)'
;LMALATDLNEFTHFVAKPARGHGNVTGADNVVSWQTGYPFGVNFSKGYPRFNPGEFTTVDTLSRKEADAAVIIASDPVANFPKPAIEHITSDKCKLISIDTKQTPTSEAAHVSIQTSTYGINTGGTVYRMDDVPISLRPAFDSPFPSDLEVLTKLRKKVRELKNGNRCQSVSR
;
A
#
# COMPACT_ATOMS: atom_id res chain seq x y z
N LEU A 1 12.19 11.47 -21.10
CA LEU A 1 12.87 10.21 -20.83
C LEU A 1 12.41 9.10 -21.77
N MET A 2 11.10 8.88 -21.91
CA MET A 2 10.58 7.82 -22.80
C MET A 2 10.94 8.06 -24.27
N ALA A 3 10.77 9.29 -24.79
CA ALA A 3 11.20 9.64 -26.14
C ALA A 3 12.71 9.35 -26.36
N LEU A 4 13.56 9.76 -25.41
CA LEU A 4 15.00 9.46 -25.48
C LEU A 4 15.29 7.95 -25.52
N ALA A 5 14.56 7.16 -24.71
CA ALA A 5 14.72 5.71 -24.74
C ALA A 5 14.27 5.11 -26.08
N THR A 6 13.20 5.65 -26.67
CA THR A 6 12.74 5.26 -28.02
C THR A 6 13.79 5.57 -29.07
N ASP A 7 14.27 6.81 -29.12
CA ASP A 7 15.28 7.25 -30.08
C ASP A 7 16.59 6.42 -29.97
N LEU A 8 17.04 6.13 -28.75
CA LEU A 8 18.25 5.34 -28.55
C LEU A 8 18.07 3.87 -28.95
N ASN A 9 16.88 3.31 -28.83
CA ASN A 9 16.61 1.94 -29.26
C ASN A 9 16.59 1.76 -30.79
N GLU A 10 16.57 2.83 -31.58
CA GLU A 10 16.80 2.75 -33.01
C GLU A 10 18.25 2.38 -33.36
N PHE A 11 19.18 2.66 -32.47
CA PHE A 11 20.62 2.47 -32.73
C PHE A 11 21.25 1.36 -31.89
N THR A 12 20.71 1.09 -30.70
CA THR A 12 21.25 0.10 -29.77
C THR A 12 20.18 -0.37 -28.81
N HIS A 13 20.38 -1.53 -28.17
CA HIS A 13 19.49 -1.99 -27.11
C HIS A 13 19.68 -1.13 -25.86
N PHE A 14 18.74 -0.22 -25.61
CA PHE A 14 18.76 0.71 -24.49
C PHE A 14 17.63 0.44 -23.50
N VAL A 15 17.96 0.33 -22.22
CA VAL A 15 17.01 0.11 -21.14
C VAL A 15 17.02 1.29 -20.19
N ALA A 16 15.86 1.92 -19.99
CA ALA A 16 15.67 2.97 -18.99
C ALA A 16 15.10 2.36 -17.71
N LYS A 17 15.74 2.60 -16.58
CA LYS A 17 15.26 2.19 -15.24
C LYS A 17 15.08 3.42 -14.36
N PRO A 18 13.85 3.77 -13.96
CA PRO A 18 13.63 4.88 -13.02
C PRO A 18 14.06 4.47 -11.61
N ALA A 19 14.79 5.36 -10.93
CA ALA A 19 15.08 5.21 -9.51
C ALA A 19 13.85 5.62 -8.68
N ARG A 20 13.19 4.66 -8.06
CA ARG A 20 11.97 4.89 -7.26
C ARG A 20 12.34 5.23 -5.81
N GLY A 21 11.60 6.15 -5.20
CA GLY A 21 11.97 6.78 -3.93
C GLY A 21 11.67 5.98 -2.66
N HIS A 22 10.85 4.93 -2.70
CA HIS A 22 10.45 4.16 -1.52
C HIS A 22 10.94 2.71 -1.61
N GLY A 23 11.07 2.06 -0.44
CA GLY A 23 11.53 0.68 -0.36
C GLY A 23 10.53 -0.32 -0.94
N ASN A 24 11.01 -1.22 -1.78
CA ASN A 24 10.25 -2.35 -2.34
C ASN A 24 8.96 -1.99 -3.10
N VAL A 25 8.87 -0.82 -3.70
CA VAL A 25 7.73 -0.42 -4.53
C VAL A 25 7.57 -1.36 -5.72
N THR A 26 8.68 -1.77 -6.34
CA THR A 26 8.69 -2.75 -7.44
C THR A 26 8.07 -4.08 -6.99
N GLY A 27 8.40 -4.57 -5.80
CA GLY A 27 7.80 -5.80 -5.27
C GLY A 27 6.30 -5.67 -5.01
N ALA A 28 5.84 -4.53 -4.50
CA ALA A 28 4.43 -4.27 -4.29
C ALA A 28 3.65 -4.22 -5.62
N ASP A 29 4.18 -3.50 -6.61
CA ASP A 29 3.58 -3.42 -7.94
C ASP A 29 3.52 -4.78 -8.63
N ASN A 30 4.58 -5.59 -8.52
CA ASN A 30 4.62 -6.94 -9.07
C ASN A 30 3.55 -7.83 -8.43
N VAL A 31 3.41 -7.82 -7.09
CA VAL A 31 2.38 -8.60 -6.39
C VAL A 31 0.98 -8.19 -6.84
N VAL A 32 0.69 -6.90 -6.94
CA VAL A 32 -0.60 -6.42 -7.41
C VAL A 32 -0.81 -6.81 -8.88
N SER A 33 0.22 -6.68 -9.72
CA SER A 33 0.14 -6.97 -11.15
C SER A 33 -0.17 -8.43 -11.44
N TRP A 34 0.52 -9.38 -10.81
CA TRP A 34 0.23 -10.80 -11.08
C TRP A 34 -1.08 -11.31 -10.46
N GLN A 35 -1.62 -10.60 -9.46
CA GLN A 35 -2.92 -10.94 -8.86
C GLN A 35 -4.11 -10.31 -9.59
N THR A 36 -3.93 -9.15 -10.23
CA THR A 36 -5.03 -8.34 -10.76
C THR A 36 -4.91 -8.01 -12.23
N GLY A 37 -3.72 -8.12 -12.82
CA GLY A 37 -3.39 -7.62 -14.15
C GLY A 37 -3.01 -6.14 -14.20
N TYR A 38 -2.99 -5.44 -13.05
CA TYR A 38 -2.73 -3.99 -12.97
C TYR A 38 -1.69 -3.65 -11.91
N PRO A 39 -0.80 -2.65 -12.15
CA PRO A 39 0.34 -2.40 -11.28
C PRO A 39 0.01 -1.67 -9.97
N PHE A 40 -1.01 -0.79 -9.97
CA PHE A 40 -1.42 0.03 -8.81
C PHE A 40 -2.81 0.64 -9.05
N GLY A 41 -3.36 1.36 -8.05
CA GLY A 41 -4.63 2.08 -8.20
C GLY A 41 -5.80 1.17 -8.59
N VAL A 42 -5.84 -0.04 -8.03
CA VAL A 42 -6.83 -1.06 -8.38
C VAL A 42 -8.08 -0.92 -7.50
N ASN A 43 -9.23 -0.77 -8.14
CA ASN A 43 -10.52 -0.66 -7.48
C ASN A 43 -11.28 -2.00 -7.49
N PHE A 44 -11.64 -2.50 -6.32
CA PHE A 44 -12.37 -3.76 -6.11
C PHE A 44 -13.83 -3.57 -5.68
N SER A 45 -14.37 -2.37 -5.72
CA SER A 45 -15.73 -2.08 -5.22
C SER A 45 -16.85 -2.86 -5.92
N LYS A 46 -16.59 -3.38 -7.13
CA LYS A 46 -17.53 -4.23 -7.88
C LYS A 46 -17.27 -5.74 -7.71
N GLY A 47 -16.32 -6.15 -6.85
CA GLY A 47 -15.94 -7.54 -6.65
C GLY A 47 -14.94 -8.11 -7.65
N TYR A 48 -14.48 -7.32 -8.62
CA TYR A 48 -13.40 -7.63 -9.57
C TYR A 48 -12.47 -6.43 -9.73
N PRO A 49 -11.20 -6.66 -10.14
CA PRO A 49 -10.25 -5.57 -10.29
C PRO A 49 -10.59 -4.66 -11.46
N ARG A 50 -10.55 -3.35 -11.23
CA ARG A 50 -10.70 -2.30 -12.24
C ARG A 50 -9.56 -1.31 -12.10
N PHE A 51 -9.07 -0.83 -13.21
CA PHE A 51 -7.95 0.10 -13.27
C PHE A 51 -8.27 1.26 -14.22
N ASN A 52 -8.18 2.46 -13.71
CA ASN A 52 -8.26 3.69 -14.49
C ASN A 52 -7.49 4.80 -13.73
N PRO A 53 -6.26 5.15 -14.16
CA PRO A 53 -5.52 6.28 -13.61
C PRO A 53 -6.31 7.58 -13.76
N GLY A 54 -6.35 8.41 -12.70
CA GLY A 54 -7.17 9.61 -12.64
C GLY A 54 -8.61 9.36 -12.16
N GLU A 55 -9.00 8.11 -11.93
CA GLU A 55 -10.31 7.76 -11.37
C GLU A 55 -10.19 6.91 -10.10
N PHE A 56 -9.32 5.88 -10.11
CA PHE A 56 -9.25 4.88 -9.04
C PHE A 56 -8.01 4.99 -8.16
N THR A 57 -7.17 6.00 -8.35
CA THR A 57 -6.03 6.19 -7.46
C THR A 57 -6.51 6.58 -6.06
N THR A 58 -5.68 6.33 -5.05
CA THR A 58 -5.98 6.71 -3.66
C THR A 58 -6.25 8.21 -3.55
N VAL A 59 -5.48 9.03 -4.27
CA VAL A 59 -5.65 10.49 -4.29
C VAL A 59 -7.01 10.89 -4.84
N ASP A 60 -7.42 10.27 -5.95
CA ASP A 60 -8.71 10.56 -6.60
C ASP A 60 -9.88 10.18 -5.69
N THR A 61 -9.84 8.96 -5.14
CA THR A 61 -10.89 8.41 -4.26
C THR A 61 -11.04 9.26 -2.98
N LEU A 62 -9.93 9.65 -2.35
CA LEU A 62 -9.95 10.50 -1.17
C LEU A 62 -10.42 11.92 -1.50
N SER A 63 -9.95 12.51 -2.61
CA SER A 63 -10.36 13.85 -3.02
C SER A 63 -11.86 13.95 -3.33
N ARG A 64 -12.45 12.88 -3.85
CA ARG A 64 -13.90 12.78 -4.10
C ARG A 64 -14.70 12.32 -2.87
N LYS A 65 -14.01 12.06 -1.73
CA LYS A 65 -14.65 11.65 -0.46
C LYS A 65 -15.43 10.33 -0.56
N GLU A 66 -14.94 9.41 -1.38
CA GLU A 66 -15.58 8.10 -1.63
C GLU A 66 -15.17 7.02 -0.62
N ALA A 67 -14.14 7.28 0.20
CA ALA A 67 -13.65 6.34 1.21
C ALA A 67 -14.14 6.76 2.61
N ASP A 68 -14.70 5.84 3.37
CA ASP A 68 -15.09 6.00 4.78
C ASP A 68 -14.03 5.44 5.75
N ALA A 69 -13.05 4.72 5.23
CA ALA A 69 -11.88 4.25 5.98
C ALA A 69 -10.65 4.15 5.08
N ALA A 70 -9.47 4.38 5.66
CA ALA A 70 -8.17 4.25 5.01
C ALA A 70 -7.20 3.49 5.89
N VAL A 71 -6.54 2.48 5.33
CA VAL A 71 -5.40 1.79 5.95
C VAL A 71 -4.14 2.17 5.19
N ILE A 72 -3.26 2.90 5.82
CA ILE A 72 -2.01 3.39 5.25
C ILE A 72 -0.85 2.57 5.81
N ILE A 73 -0.02 2.03 4.92
CA ILE A 73 1.09 1.16 5.28
C ILE A 73 2.38 1.75 4.72
N ALA A 74 3.34 2.05 5.60
CA ALA A 74 4.67 2.55 5.26
C ALA A 74 4.65 3.73 4.27
N SER A 75 3.72 4.66 4.48
CA SER A 75 3.53 5.83 3.61
C SER A 75 3.01 7.03 4.40
N ASP A 76 3.26 8.24 3.88
CA ASP A 76 2.86 9.49 4.53
C ASP A 76 2.01 10.38 3.61
N PRO A 77 0.73 10.01 3.35
CA PRO A 77 -0.18 10.81 2.55
C PRO A 77 -0.47 12.19 3.13
N VAL A 78 -0.47 12.36 4.45
CA VAL A 78 -0.72 13.69 5.07
C VAL A 78 0.38 14.69 4.70
N ALA A 79 1.62 14.23 4.55
CA ALA A 79 2.73 15.09 4.11
C ALA A 79 2.80 15.29 2.59
N ASN A 80 2.19 14.40 1.77
CA ASN A 80 2.49 14.33 0.34
C ASN A 80 1.29 14.47 -0.59
N PHE A 81 0.06 14.30 -0.10
CA PHE A 81 -1.14 14.36 -0.94
C PHE A 81 -1.65 15.79 -1.12
N PRO A 82 -2.46 16.04 -2.14
CA PRO A 82 -3.12 17.33 -2.33
C PRO A 82 -4.15 17.60 -1.22
N LYS A 83 -4.35 18.88 -0.93
CA LYS A 83 -5.18 19.37 0.17
C LYS A 83 -6.57 18.71 0.27
N PRO A 84 -7.37 18.53 -0.82
CA PRO A 84 -8.68 17.88 -0.70
C PRO A 84 -8.62 16.45 -0.18
N ALA A 85 -7.58 15.69 -0.56
CA ALA A 85 -7.39 14.32 -0.07
C ALA A 85 -6.96 14.30 1.40
N ILE A 86 -6.09 15.24 1.83
CA ILE A 86 -5.65 15.38 3.22
C ILE A 86 -6.85 15.75 4.10
N GLU A 87 -7.63 16.75 3.71
CA GLU A 87 -8.83 17.19 4.46
C GLU A 87 -9.82 16.05 4.67
N HIS A 88 -9.97 15.17 3.69
CA HIS A 88 -10.88 14.03 3.83
C HIS A 88 -10.29 12.92 4.70
N ILE A 89 -9.04 12.49 4.47
CA ILE A 89 -8.43 11.39 5.21
C ILE A 89 -8.24 11.70 6.69
N THR A 90 -8.09 12.98 7.05
CA THR A 90 -7.97 13.44 8.45
C THR A 90 -9.30 13.81 9.09
N SER A 91 -10.41 13.72 8.38
CA SER A 91 -11.74 14.04 8.90
C SER A 91 -12.36 12.88 9.67
N ASP A 92 -13.33 13.18 10.53
CA ASP A 92 -14.13 12.15 11.26
C ASP A 92 -14.91 11.21 10.32
N LYS A 93 -15.08 11.59 9.06
CA LYS A 93 -15.80 10.80 8.04
C LYS A 93 -14.96 9.69 7.45
N CYS A 94 -13.63 9.74 7.59
CA CYS A 94 -12.71 8.72 7.11
C CYS A 94 -11.90 8.16 8.29
N LYS A 95 -12.09 6.90 8.65
CA LYS A 95 -11.36 6.28 9.75
C LYS A 95 -9.96 5.88 9.30
N LEU A 96 -8.96 6.68 9.72
CA LEU A 96 -7.57 6.50 9.36
C LEU A 96 -6.86 5.54 10.30
N ILE A 97 -6.28 4.49 9.72
CA ILE A 97 -5.40 3.52 10.40
C ILE A 97 -4.02 3.63 9.75
N SER A 98 -2.98 3.88 10.53
CA SER A 98 -1.59 3.92 10.09
C SER A 98 -0.82 2.72 10.62
N ILE A 99 -0.06 2.07 9.75
CA ILE A 99 0.87 0.99 10.06
C ILE A 99 2.24 1.42 9.54
N ASP A 100 3.17 1.78 10.42
CA ASP A 100 4.47 2.32 10.02
C ASP A 100 5.56 1.94 11.01
N THR A 101 6.80 1.97 10.55
CA THR A 101 7.98 1.71 11.38
C THR A 101 8.37 2.88 12.27
N LYS A 102 7.91 4.08 11.95
CA LYS A 102 8.22 5.33 12.63
C LYS A 102 7.00 6.24 12.72
N GLN A 103 7.11 7.24 13.58
CA GLN A 103 6.11 8.30 13.69
C GLN A 103 6.19 9.24 12.48
N THR A 104 5.03 9.53 11.88
CA THR A 104 4.87 10.39 10.70
C THR A 104 3.66 11.30 10.91
N PRO A 105 3.52 12.43 10.17
CA PRO A 105 2.30 13.23 10.18
C PRO A 105 1.01 12.41 9.98
N THR A 106 1.06 11.39 9.13
CA THR A 106 -0.08 10.47 8.93
C THR A 106 -0.37 9.63 10.18
N SER A 107 0.66 9.12 10.85
CA SER A 107 0.47 8.32 12.07
C SER A 107 -0.03 9.16 13.24
N GLU A 108 0.35 10.44 13.32
CA GLU A 108 -0.13 11.40 14.32
C GLU A 108 -1.60 11.77 14.10
N ALA A 109 -2.01 11.91 12.85
CA ALA A 109 -3.40 12.20 12.49
C ALA A 109 -4.31 10.95 12.52
N ALA A 110 -3.74 9.74 12.66
CA ALA A 110 -4.49 8.49 12.57
C ALA A 110 -5.36 8.25 13.80
N HIS A 111 -6.58 7.69 13.59
CA HIS A 111 -7.43 7.21 14.68
C HIS A 111 -6.82 5.98 15.38
N VAL A 112 -6.06 5.18 14.64
CA VAL A 112 -5.29 4.05 15.17
C VAL A 112 -3.92 4.06 14.50
N SER A 113 -2.86 4.11 15.29
CA SER A 113 -1.48 4.00 14.82
C SER A 113 -0.84 2.73 15.38
N ILE A 114 -0.31 1.89 14.51
CA ILE A 114 0.35 0.63 14.85
C ILE A 114 1.80 0.74 14.40
N GLN A 115 2.72 0.72 15.36
CA GLN A 115 4.13 0.69 15.05
C GLN A 115 4.57 -0.74 14.72
N THR A 116 5.37 -0.88 13.65
CA THR A 116 5.89 -2.16 13.17
C THR A 116 7.41 -2.17 13.06
N SER A 117 7.96 -3.36 12.96
CA SER A 117 9.40 -3.58 12.77
C SER A 117 9.85 -3.21 11.37
N THR A 118 11.11 -2.79 11.22
CA THR A 118 11.68 -2.38 9.93
C THR A 118 12.13 -3.60 9.13
N TYR A 119 11.63 -3.75 7.91
CA TYR A 119 12.08 -4.78 6.98
C TYR A 119 13.57 -4.60 6.62
N GLY A 120 14.30 -5.71 6.49
CA GLY A 120 15.74 -5.72 6.22
C GLY A 120 16.63 -5.38 7.42
N ILE A 121 16.06 -4.87 8.51
CA ILE A 121 16.75 -4.64 9.78
C ILE A 121 16.25 -5.62 10.83
N ASN A 122 14.95 -5.62 11.11
CA ASN A 122 14.33 -6.44 12.17
C ASN A 122 13.51 -7.59 11.60
N THR A 123 13.09 -7.52 10.34
CA THR A 123 12.22 -8.50 9.70
C THR A 123 12.80 -8.92 8.37
N GLY A 124 12.81 -10.23 8.12
CA GLY A 124 13.20 -10.80 6.84
C GLY A 124 12.06 -10.74 5.83
N GLY A 125 12.37 -11.16 4.62
CA GLY A 125 11.40 -11.20 3.51
C GLY A 125 12.08 -11.15 2.16
N THR A 126 11.31 -10.86 1.13
CA THR A 126 11.83 -10.66 -0.23
C THR A 126 11.60 -9.23 -0.67
N VAL A 127 12.65 -8.58 -1.11
CA VAL A 127 12.56 -7.28 -1.81
C VAL A 127 12.95 -7.46 -3.27
N TYR A 128 12.38 -6.64 -4.12
CA TYR A 128 12.74 -6.60 -5.53
C TYR A 128 13.56 -5.35 -5.82
N ARG A 129 14.73 -5.56 -6.43
CA ARG A 129 15.49 -4.47 -7.03
C ARG A 129 14.64 -3.83 -8.13
N MET A 130 15.02 -2.59 -8.52
CA MET A 130 14.31 -1.88 -9.60
C MET A 130 14.40 -2.54 -10.97
N ASP A 131 15.27 -3.54 -11.14
CA ASP A 131 15.42 -4.39 -12.32
C ASP A 131 14.75 -5.78 -12.14
N ASP A 132 13.79 -5.88 -11.21
CA ASP A 132 12.97 -7.05 -10.93
C ASP A 132 13.72 -8.28 -10.37
N VAL A 133 14.96 -8.10 -9.93
CA VAL A 133 15.72 -9.17 -9.27
C VAL A 133 15.27 -9.33 -7.81
N PRO A 134 14.75 -10.50 -7.40
CA PRO A 134 14.37 -10.76 -6.02
C PRO A 134 15.61 -10.92 -5.13
N ILE A 135 15.62 -10.27 -3.98
CA ILE A 135 16.67 -10.35 -2.98
C ILE A 135 16.05 -10.77 -1.65
N SER A 136 16.58 -11.84 -1.06
CA SER A 136 16.19 -12.30 0.27
C SER A 136 16.81 -11.39 1.34
N LEU A 137 15.96 -10.82 2.19
CA LEU A 137 16.38 -10.08 3.38
C LEU A 137 16.43 -11.00 4.59
N ARG A 138 17.48 -10.83 5.41
CA ARG A 138 17.62 -11.51 6.71
C ARG A 138 17.59 -10.45 7.82
N PRO A 139 16.87 -10.71 8.93
CA PRO A 139 16.91 -9.79 10.07
C PRO A 139 18.33 -9.75 10.64
N ALA A 140 18.79 -8.53 10.97
CA ALA A 140 20.07 -8.30 11.64
C ALA A 140 19.91 -8.13 13.15
N PHE A 141 18.76 -7.62 13.60
CA PHE A 141 18.45 -7.36 15.00
C PHE A 141 16.99 -7.71 15.30
N ASP A 142 16.74 -8.13 16.53
CA ASP A 142 15.38 -8.32 17.03
C ASP A 142 14.65 -6.99 17.22
N SER A 143 13.32 -7.03 17.19
CA SER A 143 12.45 -5.88 17.45
C SER A 143 11.36 -6.25 18.45
N PRO A 144 10.99 -5.36 19.37
CA PRO A 144 9.82 -5.56 20.22
C PRO A 144 8.50 -5.35 19.45
N PHE A 145 8.56 -4.77 18.24
CA PHE A 145 7.38 -4.50 17.42
C PHE A 145 7.11 -5.65 16.45
N PRO A 146 5.82 -5.94 16.19
CA PRO A 146 5.45 -6.96 15.21
C PRO A 146 5.84 -6.53 13.78
N SER A 147 5.97 -7.49 12.89
CA SER A 147 6.11 -7.22 11.46
C SER A 147 4.77 -6.80 10.82
N ASP A 148 4.83 -6.08 9.69
CA ASP A 148 3.64 -5.75 8.89
C ASP A 148 2.84 -7.01 8.53
N LEU A 149 3.53 -8.10 8.19
CA LEU A 149 2.92 -9.38 7.87
C LEU A 149 2.09 -9.95 9.04
N GLU A 150 2.62 -9.88 10.26
CA GLU A 150 1.91 -10.35 11.46
C GLU A 150 0.67 -9.50 11.73
N VAL A 151 0.80 -8.16 11.66
CA VAL A 151 -0.31 -7.22 11.87
C VAL A 151 -1.41 -7.48 10.83
N LEU A 152 -1.05 -7.52 9.55
CA LEU A 152 -2.00 -7.72 8.46
C LEU A 152 -2.65 -9.11 8.50
N THR A 153 -1.91 -10.14 8.91
CA THR A 153 -2.44 -11.49 9.08
C THR A 153 -3.48 -11.54 10.20
N LYS A 154 -3.19 -10.94 11.34
CA LYS A 154 -4.14 -10.83 12.48
C LYS A 154 -5.37 -10.02 12.09
N LEU A 155 -5.18 -8.89 11.41
CA LEU A 155 -6.26 -8.04 10.95
C LEU A 155 -7.18 -8.79 9.98
N ARG A 156 -6.60 -9.46 8.97
CA ARG A 156 -7.35 -10.28 8.01
C ARG A 156 -8.17 -11.38 8.70
N LYS A 157 -7.58 -12.08 9.68
CA LYS A 157 -8.27 -13.11 10.45
C LYS A 157 -9.47 -12.52 11.20
N LYS A 158 -9.27 -11.41 11.89
CA LYS A 158 -10.31 -10.75 12.66
C LYS A 158 -11.48 -10.24 11.80
N VAL A 159 -11.18 -9.63 10.66
CA VAL A 159 -12.20 -9.18 9.70
C VAL A 159 -13.03 -10.37 9.19
N ARG A 160 -12.40 -11.51 8.91
CA ARG A 160 -13.12 -12.72 8.48
C ARG A 160 -14.04 -13.28 9.58
N GLU A 161 -13.57 -13.33 10.81
CA GLU A 161 -14.37 -13.75 11.96
C GLU A 161 -15.61 -12.88 12.13
N LEU A 162 -15.45 -11.54 12.08
CA LEU A 162 -16.56 -10.60 12.20
C LEU A 162 -17.58 -10.74 11.05
N LYS A 163 -17.11 -10.92 9.80
CA LYS A 163 -17.99 -11.13 8.66
C LYS A 163 -18.79 -12.44 8.77
N ASN A 164 -18.16 -13.50 9.24
CA ASN A 164 -18.84 -14.79 9.42
C ASN A 164 -19.83 -14.75 10.59
N GLY A 165 -19.48 -14.10 11.70
CA GLY A 165 -20.41 -13.89 12.83
C GLY A 165 -21.66 -13.10 12.46
N ASN A 166 -21.51 -12.05 11.66
CA ASN A 166 -22.65 -11.25 11.17
C ASN A 166 -23.55 -12.02 10.17
N ARG A 167 -23.00 -12.95 9.38
CA ARG A 167 -23.80 -13.82 8.51
C ARG A 167 -24.68 -14.80 9.28
N CYS A 168 -24.21 -15.35 10.39
CA CYS A 168 -25.03 -16.22 11.24
C CYS A 168 -26.21 -15.51 11.89
N GLN A 169 -26.07 -14.21 12.22
CA GLN A 169 -27.15 -13.43 12.81
C GLN A 169 -28.21 -12.98 11.80
N SER A 170 -27.87 -12.86 10.53
CA SER A 170 -28.80 -12.46 9.46
C SER A 170 -29.65 -13.62 8.91
N VAL A 171 -29.28 -14.87 9.18
CA VAL A 171 -30.05 -16.08 8.76
C VAL A 171 -31.05 -16.54 9.82
N SER A 172 -31.00 -15.97 11.03
CA SER A 172 -31.89 -16.29 12.16
C SER A 172 -33.01 -15.24 12.40
N ARG A 173 -33.33 -14.43 11.37
CA ARG A 173 -34.45 -13.50 11.37
C ARG A 173 -35.40 -13.82 10.18
#